data_6ee95774045fb4da39ad0b2e2ea6fcd4
#
_entry.id   6ee95774045fb4da39ad0b2e2ea6fcd4
#
_cell.length_a   1.000
_cell.length_b   1.000
_cell.length_c   1.000
_cell.angle_alpha   90.00
_cell.angle_beta   90.00
_cell.angle_gamma   90.00
#
_symmetry.space_group_name_H-M   'P 1'
#
loop_
_entity.id
_entity.type
_entity.pdbx_description
1 polymer ?
#
loop_
_entity_poly.entity_id
_entity_poly.type
_entity_poly.pdbx_seq_one_letter_code
_entity_poly.pdbx_strand_id
1 'polypeptide(L)'
;MPTEGTGNQLRLGALILAAGRSSRMDEFKPLLKINGTSLIEHALALFRNTGVEEIVTVIGYRSETLIPIIERAASRYVVNENYQNGMFASIQKGVAELKGKCDGFFLLPVDIPCVRTATVSQLLARYYENSSALVCYPQFDARRGHPPLIAGSLIDHVISYDGEGGMRGFLRRYEDHAITVPVADPFTLLDVDTKQDFLRLENELKKYTN
;
A
#
# COMPACT_ATOMS: atom_id res chain seq x y z
N MET A 1 14.63 -35.05 -19.58
CA MET A 1 14.96 -33.62 -19.66
C MET A 1 13.73 -32.86 -19.15
N PRO A 2 13.72 -32.29 -17.95
CA PRO A 2 12.64 -31.39 -17.56
C PRO A 2 12.88 -30.05 -18.27
N THR A 3 11.91 -29.62 -19.03
CA THR A 3 11.86 -28.28 -19.65
C THR A 3 11.70 -27.25 -18.51
N GLU A 4 12.73 -26.49 -18.27
CA GLU A 4 12.67 -25.27 -17.46
C GLU A 4 11.70 -24.30 -18.12
N GLY A 5 10.47 -24.26 -17.61
CA GLY A 5 9.56 -23.16 -17.89
C GLY A 5 10.10 -21.92 -17.22
N THR A 6 10.76 -21.04 -17.96
CA THR A 6 11.01 -19.65 -17.57
C THR A 6 9.64 -18.94 -17.49
N GLY A 7 8.90 -19.20 -16.42
CA GLY A 7 7.74 -18.41 -16.07
C GLY A 7 8.23 -16.98 -15.86
N ASN A 8 7.80 -16.07 -16.73
CA ASN A 8 8.13 -14.64 -16.63
C ASN A 8 7.66 -14.17 -15.25
N GLN A 9 8.60 -13.99 -14.32
CA GLN A 9 8.28 -13.57 -12.95
C GLN A 9 7.67 -12.16 -13.04
N LEU A 10 6.44 -11.98 -12.53
CA LEU A 10 5.78 -10.68 -12.56
C LEU A 10 6.61 -9.66 -11.78
N ARG A 11 6.86 -8.53 -12.40
CA ARG A 11 7.47 -7.38 -11.73
C ARG A 11 6.42 -6.72 -10.85
N LEU A 12 6.72 -6.56 -9.59
CA LEU A 12 5.77 -6.04 -8.61
C LEU A 12 6.19 -4.66 -8.12
N GLY A 13 5.21 -3.79 -7.99
CA GLY A 13 5.35 -2.47 -7.43
C GLY A 13 4.60 -2.30 -6.11
N ALA A 14 4.93 -1.24 -5.38
CA ALA A 14 4.18 -0.77 -4.24
C ALA A 14 4.09 0.76 -4.25
N LEU A 15 2.91 1.27 -3.97
CA LEU A 15 2.63 2.68 -3.79
C LEU A 15 2.28 2.95 -2.33
N ILE A 16 3.14 3.70 -1.63
CA ILE A 16 2.92 4.13 -0.25
C ILE A 16 2.44 5.58 -0.27
N LEU A 17 1.30 5.86 0.39
CA LEU A 17 0.72 7.19 0.44
C LEU A 17 1.05 7.87 1.77
N ALA A 18 1.91 8.90 1.74
CA ALA A 18 2.36 9.65 2.91
C ALA A 18 2.29 11.18 2.70
N ALA A 19 1.43 11.65 1.78
CA ALA A 19 1.35 13.06 1.42
C ALA A 19 0.44 13.91 2.35
N GLY A 20 -0.40 13.26 3.17
CA GLY A 20 -1.44 13.91 3.98
C GLY A 20 -0.92 14.72 5.16
N ARG A 21 -1.74 15.70 5.62
CA ARG A 21 -1.42 16.62 6.74
C ARG A 21 -1.56 16.01 8.14
N SER A 22 -2.20 14.84 8.29
CA SER A 22 -2.51 14.26 9.61
C SER A 22 -3.37 15.18 10.51
N SER A 23 -4.33 15.89 9.93
CA SER A 23 -5.04 17.02 10.56
C SER A 23 -5.85 16.68 11.81
N ARG A 24 -6.09 15.38 12.08
CA ARG A 24 -6.81 14.88 13.27
C ARG A 24 -5.88 14.45 14.40
N MET A 25 -4.57 14.58 14.20
CA MET A 25 -3.55 14.29 15.20
C MET A 25 -2.63 15.50 15.34
N ASP A 26 -2.16 15.76 16.56
CA ASP A 26 -1.19 16.83 16.84
C ASP A 26 0.20 16.50 16.26
N GLU A 27 0.43 15.22 15.94
CA GLU A 27 1.69 14.72 15.43
C GLU A 27 1.60 14.33 13.95
N PHE A 28 2.72 14.43 13.25
CA PHE A 28 2.82 14.03 11.85
C PHE A 28 2.86 12.51 11.73
N LYS A 29 1.74 11.89 11.33
CA LYS A 29 1.51 10.44 11.32
C LYS A 29 2.69 9.61 10.77
N PRO A 30 3.27 9.93 9.59
CA PRO A 30 4.35 9.11 9.05
C PRO A 30 5.54 8.92 9.99
N LEU A 31 5.75 9.86 10.93
CA LEU A 31 6.85 9.83 11.90
C LEU A 31 6.46 9.27 13.27
N LEU A 32 5.21 8.95 13.53
CA LEU A 32 4.81 8.24 14.75
C LEU A 32 5.55 6.91 14.84
N LYS A 33 5.96 6.53 16.05
CA LYS A 33 6.80 5.35 16.27
C LYS A 33 6.04 4.24 16.99
N ILE A 34 6.10 3.05 16.43
CA ILE A 34 5.68 1.80 17.05
C ILE A 34 6.94 0.98 17.29
N ASN A 35 7.19 0.58 18.54
CA ASN A 35 8.39 -0.17 18.91
C ASN A 35 9.69 0.48 18.40
N GLY A 36 9.77 1.82 18.43
CA GLY A 36 10.95 2.58 18.01
C GLY A 36 11.07 2.85 16.50
N THR A 37 10.23 2.24 15.66
CA THR A 37 10.23 2.36 14.20
C THR A 37 9.06 3.24 13.74
N SER A 38 9.29 4.20 12.85
CA SER A 38 8.23 5.08 12.35
C SER A 38 7.26 4.35 11.40
N LEU A 39 6.02 4.88 11.28
CA LEU A 39 5.01 4.26 10.41
C LEU A 39 5.50 4.17 8.96
N ILE A 40 6.21 5.17 8.47
CA ILE A 40 6.78 5.13 7.12
C ILE A 40 7.84 4.05 6.98
N GLU A 41 8.69 3.83 7.98
CA GLU A 41 9.70 2.76 7.97
C GLU A 41 9.02 1.38 7.99
N HIS A 42 7.94 1.20 8.76
CA HIS A 42 7.15 -0.04 8.73
C HIS A 42 6.59 -0.32 7.34
N ALA A 43 5.98 0.67 6.67
CA ALA A 43 5.42 0.52 5.34
C ALA A 43 6.50 0.18 4.28
N LEU A 44 7.66 0.82 4.34
CA LEU A 44 8.79 0.54 3.47
C LEU A 44 9.35 -0.87 3.70
N ALA A 45 9.52 -1.27 4.96
CA ALA A 45 10.04 -2.58 5.34
C ALA A 45 9.09 -3.72 4.90
N LEU A 46 7.77 -3.52 4.99
CA LEU A 46 6.78 -4.49 4.55
C LEU A 46 7.06 -4.97 3.12
N PHE A 47 7.18 -4.03 2.19
CA PHE A 47 7.35 -4.38 0.77
C PHE A 47 8.76 -4.88 0.45
N ARG A 48 9.79 -4.30 1.04
CA ARG A 48 11.17 -4.77 0.85
C ARG A 48 11.35 -6.23 1.31
N ASN A 49 10.76 -6.59 2.44
CA ASN A 49 10.84 -7.93 2.99
C ASN A 49 10.01 -8.97 2.22
N THR A 50 9.20 -8.54 1.24
CA THR A 50 8.38 -9.41 0.40
C THR A 50 8.86 -9.48 -1.05
N GLY A 51 10.04 -8.91 -1.35
CA GLY A 51 10.63 -8.96 -2.69
C GLY A 51 9.97 -8.03 -3.71
N VAL A 52 9.21 -7.03 -3.26
CA VAL A 52 8.71 -5.96 -4.13
C VAL A 52 9.86 -5.00 -4.44
N GLU A 53 10.20 -4.86 -5.71
CA GLU A 53 11.38 -4.09 -6.15
C GLU A 53 11.06 -2.61 -6.39
N GLU A 54 9.93 -2.30 -7.01
CA GLU A 54 9.54 -0.95 -7.38
C GLU A 54 8.68 -0.31 -6.29
N ILE A 55 9.30 0.26 -5.25
CA ILE A 55 8.60 0.94 -4.17
C ILE A 55 8.63 2.45 -4.42
N VAL A 56 7.45 3.06 -4.53
CA VAL A 56 7.26 4.51 -4.69
C VAL A 56 6.48 5.05 -3.52
N THR A 57 7.03 6.06 -2.85
CA THR A 57 6.33 6.79 -1.77
C THR A 57 5.86 8.15 -2.27
N VAL A 58 4.56 8.43 -2.17
CA VAL A 58 4.03 9.77 -2.45
C VAL A 58 4.08 10.58 -1.17
N ILE A 59 4.84 11.66 -1.21
CA ILE A 59 5.01 12.61 -0.11
C ILE A 59 4.43 13.99 -0.50
N GLY A 60 4.17 14.83 0.48
CA GLY A 60 3.58 16.15 0.24
C GLY A 60 3.81 17.07 1.45
N TYR A 61 2.88 17.11 2.40
CA TYR A 61 3.08 17.89 3.63
C TYR A 61 4.33 17.44 4.37
N ARG A 62 5.22 18.39 4.72
CA ARG A 62 6.51 18.14 5.41
C ARG A 62 7.38 17.10 4.70
N SER A 63 7.37 17.10 3.37
CA SER A 63 8.12 16.14 2.55
C SER A 63 9.61 16.08 2.90
N GLU A 64 10.21 17.22 3.25
CA GLU A 64 11.62 17.33 3.65
C GLU A 64 12.00 16.45 4.84
N THR A 65 11.04 16.12 5.72
CA THR A 65 11.29 15.24 6.86
C THR A 65 11.28 13.77 6.50
N LEU A 66 10.60 13.39 5.40
CA LEU A 66 10.46 12.00 4.96
C LEU A 66 11.54 11.57 3.96
N ILE A 67 12.04 12.50 3.15
CA ILE A 67 13.04 12.23 2.11
C ILE A 67 14.25 11.44 2.65
N PRO A 68 14.92 11.85 3.76
CA PRO A 68 16.09 11.12 4.25
C PRO A 68 15.78 9.69 4.70
N ILE A 69 14.53 9.43 5.17
CA ILE A 69 14.10 8.10 5.61
C ILE A 69 13.90 7.19 4.38
N ILE A 70 13.23 7.72 3.34
CA ILE A 70 12.93 7.00 2.12
C ILE A 70 14.22 6.66 1.35
N GLU A 71 15.15 7.62 1.25
CA GLU A 71 16.44 7.42 0.59
C GLU A 71 17.30 6.38 1.32
N ARG A 72 17.35 6.43 2.66
CA ARG A 72 18.04 5.41 3.47
C ARG A 72 17.45 4.01 3.26
N ALA A 73 16.15 3.93 3.00
CA ALA A 73 15.47 2.70 2.64
C ALA A 73 15.70 2.30 1.17
N ALA A 74 16.55 3.00 0.41
CA ALA A 74 16.77 2.78 -1.03
C ALA A 74 15.44 2.67 -1.81
N SER A 75 14.46 3.53 -1.47
CA SER A 75 13.16 3.59 -2.11
C SER A 75 13.02 4.90 -2.87
N ARG A 76 12.11 4.92 -3.84
CA ARG A 76 11.80 6.12 -4.63
C ARG A 76 10.71 6.94 -3.97
N TYR A 77 10.68 8.23 -4.24
CA TYR A 77 9.58 9.10 -3.84
C TYR A 77 9.15 10.03 -4.96
N VAL A 78 7.94 10.53 -4.86
CA VAL A 78 7.42 11.62 -5.68
C VAL A 78 6.71 12.64 -4.78
N VAL A 79 7.01 13.92 -4.98
CA VAL A 79 6.40 15.01 -4.21
C VAL A 79 5.09 15.42 -4.87
N ASN A 80 3.97 15.31 -4.17
CA ASN A 80 2.70 15.89 -4.59
C ASN A 80 2.51 17.26 -3.94
N GLU A 81 2.85 18.32 -4.65
CA GLU A 81 2.66 19.71 -4.19
C GLU A 81 1.17 20.05 -4.00
N ASN A 82 0.30 19.39 -4.76
CA ASN A 82 -1.16 19.56 -4.72
C ASN A 82 -1.86 18.54 -3.80
N TYR A 83 -1.19 18.08 -2.74
CA TYR A 83 -1.74 17.07 -1.80
C TYR A 83 -3.07 17.49 -1.16
N GLN A 84 -3.41 18.79 -1.18
CA GLN A 84 -4.68 19.32 -0.67
C GLN A 84 -5.88 18.94 -1.57
N ASN A 85 -5.65 18.56 -2.84
CA ASN A 85 -6.69 18.13 -3.77
C ASN A 85 -7.22 16.71 -3.46
N GLY A 86 -6.84 16.15 -2.32
CA GLY A 86 -7.31 14.85 -1.86
C GLY A 86 -6.36 13.69 -2.16
N MET A 87 -6.69 12.55 -1.58
CA MET A 87 -5.85 11.34 -1.67
C MET A 87 -5.71 10.84 -3.11
N PHE A 88 -6.77 10.94 -3.92
CA PHE A 88 -6.77 10.38 -5.26
C PHE A 88 -5.75 11.07 -6.19
N ALA A 89 -5.56 12.38 -6.06
CA ALA A 89 -4.51 13.09 -6.78
C ALA A 89 -3.10 12.58 -6.43
N SER A 90 -2.88 12.21 -5.17
CA SER A 90 -1.63 11.56 -4.75
C SER A 90 -1.48 10.16 -5.35
N ILE A 91 -2.56 9.38 -5.42
CA ILE A 91 -2.56 8.05 -6.05
C ILE A 91 -2.18 8.18 -7.54
N GLN A 92 -2.84 9.06 -8.28
CA GLN A 92 -2.55 9.27 -9.71
C GLN A 92 -1.09 9.64 -9.94
N LYS A 93 -0.55 10.56 -9.13
CA LYS A 93 0.85 10.98 -9.24
C LYS A 93 1.82 9.82 -8.97
N GLY A 94 1.55 9.02 -7.95
CA GLY A 94 2.40 7.88 -7.62
C GLY A 94 2.28 6.72 -8.60
N VAL A 95 1.08 6.42 -9.08
CA VAL A 95 0.83 5.37 -10.08
C VAL A 95 1.52 5.69 -11.41
N ALA A 96 1.60 6.98 -11.79
CA ALA A 96 2.35 7.40 -12.97
C ALA A 96 3.83 7.03 -12.90
N GLU A 97 4.44 7.02 -11.70
CA GLU A 97 5.83 6.61 -11.50
C GLU A 97 6.05 5.09 -11.67
N LEU A 98 5.00 4.29 -11.55
CA LEU A 98 5.02 2.84 -11.73
C LEU A 98 4.75 2.41 -13.18
N LYS A 99 4.32 3.31 -14.04
CA LYS A 99 3.97 3.01 -15.44
C LYS A 99 5.13 2.37 -16.18
N GLY A 100 4.88 1.21 -16.77
CA GLY A 100 5.86 0.42 -17.52
C GLY A 100 6.90 -0.30 -16.66
N LYS A 101 6.82 -0.20 -15.33
CA LYS A 101 7.81 -0.77 -14.41
C LYS A 101 7.31 -2.00 -13.66
N CYS A 102 6.00 -2.18 -13.54
CA CYS A 102 5.41 -3.31 -12.85
C CYS A 102 4.20 -3.87 -13.57
N ASP A 103 3.96 -5.15 -13.36
CA ASP A 103 2.81 -5.91 -13.91
C ASP A 103 1.65 -5.95 -12.90
N GLY A 104 1.91 -5.58 -11.64
CA GLY A 104 0.95 -5.36 -10.58
C GLY A 104 1.54 -4.50 -9.46
N PHE A 105 0.73 -3.79 -8.72
CA PHE A 105 1.20 -2.94 -7.62
C PHE A 105 0.27 -2.98 -6.40
N PHE A 106 0.87 -2.93 -5.23
CA PHE A 106 0.17 -2.74 -3.96
C PHE A 106 -0.10 -1.26 -3.70
N LEU A 107 -1.24 -0.97 -3.07
CA LEU A 107 -1.58 0.38 -2.62
C LEU A 107 -1.73 0.40 -1.10
N LEU A 108 -0.84 1.13 -0.41
CA LEU A 108 -0.83 1.19 1.06
C LEU A 108 -0.81 2.64 1.56
N PRO A 109 -1.85 3.10 2.26
CA PRO A 109 -1.76 4.30 3.08
C PRO A 109 -0.79 4.10 4.25
N VAL A 110 0.02 5.12 4.56
CA VAL A 110 1.04 5.04 5.63
C VAL A 110 0.45 4.87 7.02
N ASP A 111 -0.82 5.21 7.19
CA ASP A 111 -1.56 5.05 8.43
C ASP A 111 -2.11 3.63 8.67
N ILE A 112 -1.79 2.68 7.80
CA ILE A 112 -2.01 1.23 7.98
C ILE A 112 -0.64 0.51 8.04
N PRO A 113 0.15 0.71 9.11
CA PRO A 113 1.59 0.42 9.07
C PRO A 113 1.98 -1.03 9.39
N CYS A 114 1.13 -1.79 10.08
CA CYS A 114 1.53 -3.05 10.73
C CYS A 114 1.05 -4.30 10.00
N VAL A 115 0.68 -4.18 8.72
CA VAL A 115 0.36 -5.33 7.88
C VAL A 115 1.53 -6.31 7.85
N ARG A 116 1.22 -7.60 7.93
CA ARG A 116 2.24 -8.66 7.97
C ARG A 116 2.74 -9.02 6.58
N THR A 117 4.01 -9.38 6.49
CA THR A 117 4.61 -9.89 5.25
C THR A 117 3.88 -11.14 4.73
N ALA A 118 3.40 -12.00 5.63
CA ALA A 118 2.59 -13.17 5.28
C ALA A 118 1.32 -12.81 4.48
N THR A 119 0.67 -11.69 4.81
CA THR A 119 -0.49 -11.18 4.07
C THR A 119 -0.11 -10.84 2.63
N VAL A 120 0.97 -10.08 2.43
CA VAL A 120 1.46 -9.72 1.09
C VAL A 120 1.81 -10.99 0.30
N SER A 121 2.51 -11.96 0.91
CA SER A 121 2.86 -13.22 0.26
C SER A 121 1.61 -14.04 -0.15
N GLN A 122 0.57 -14.08 0.69
CA GLN A 122 -0.68 -14.76 0.36
C GLN A 122 -1.43 -14.09 -0.79
N LEU A 123 -1.46 -12.75 -0.82
CA LEU A 123 -2.03 -11.99 -1.93
C LEU A 123 -1.30 -12.28 -3.24
N LEU A 124 0.03 -12.31 -3.21
CA LEU A 124 0.85 -12.63 -4.37
C LEU A 124 0.57 -14.04 -4.89
N ALA A 125 0.61 -15.05 -4.03
CA ALA A 125 0.33 -16.43 -4.40
C ALA A 125 -1.05 -16.54 -5.09
N ARG A 126 -2.06 -15.90 -4.50
CA ARG A 126 -3.43 -15.94 -5.03
C ARG A 126 -3.59 -15.17 -6.34
N TYR A 127 -2.86 -14.06 -6.49
CA TYR A 127 -2.83 -13.28 -7.72
C TYR A 127 -2.18 -14.05 -8.88
N TYR A 128 -1.08 -14.77 -8.62
CA TYR A 128 -0.44 -15.63 -9.62
C TYR A 128 -1.36 -16.78 -10.10
N GLU A 129 -2.18 -17.32 -9.22
CA GLU A 129 -3.12 -18.40 -9.56
C GLU A 129 -4.32 -17.90 -10.38
N ASN A 130 -4.59 -16.59 -10.43
CA ASN A 130 -5.80 -16.01 -11.02
C ASN A 130 -5.44 -14.91 -12.03
N SER A 131 -5.03 -15.34 -13.23
CA SER A 131 -4.58 -14.42 -14.30
C SER A 131 -5.65 -13.42 -14.78
N SER A 132 -6.93 -13.65 -14.49
CA SER A 132 -8.04 -12.74 -14.83
C SER A 132 -8.35 -11.72 -13.71
N ALA A 133 -7.75 -11.85 -12.55
CA ALA A 133 -7.97 -10.91 -11.44
C ALA A 133 -7.31 -9.57 -11.73
N LEU A 134 -8.10 -8.50 -11.70
CA LEU A 134 -7.59 -7.13 -11.83
C LEU A 134 -7.34 -6.48 -10.47
N VAL A 135 -8.00 -6.98 -9.42
CA VAL A 135 -7.81 -6.51 -8.04
C VAL A 135 -7.85 -7.69 -7.08
N CYS A 136 -6.90 -7.75 -6.15
CA CYS A 136 -6.85 -8.77 -5.11
C CYS A 136 -6.82 -8.10 -3.74
N TYR A 137 -7.84 -8.34 -2.91
CA TYR A 137 -7.96 -7.74 -1.58
C TYR A 137 -7.62 -8.75 -0.47
N PRO A 138 -6.87 -8.35 0.57
CA PRO A 138 -6.86 -9.12 1.81
C PRO A 138 -8.24 -8.99 2.48
N GLN A 139 -8.73 -10.06 3.06
CA GLN A 139 -9.99 -10.09 3.79
C GLN A 139 -9.78 -10.62 5.20
N PHE A 140 -10.08 -9.78 6.19
CA PHE A 140 -10.11 -10.15 7.59
C PHE A 140 -11.51 -9.87 8.15
N ASP A 141 -12.07 -10.83 8.89
CA ASP A 141 -13.42 -10.73 9.48
C ASP A 141 -14.50 -10.25 8.47
N ALA A 142 -14.54 -10.93 7.31
CA ALA A 142 -15.42 -10.64 6.18
C ALA A 142 -15.31 -9.21 5.59
N ARG A 143 -14.29 -8.41 5.98
CA ARG A 143 -14.04 -7.05 5.52
C ARG A 143 -12.79 -7.00 4.66
N ARG A 144 -12.87 -6.29 3.53
CA ARG A 144 -11.70 -6.01 2.69
C ARG A 144 -10.77 -5.02 3.38
N GLY A 145 -9.48 -5.32 3.39
CA GLY A 145 -8.45 -4.50 4.01
C GLY A 145 -7.38 -4.01 3.03
N HIS A 146 -6.28 -3.57 3.58
CA HIS A 146 -5.09 -3.10 2.87
C HIS A 146 -3.89 -4.06 3.07
N PRO A 147 -2.93 -4.04 2.13
CA PRO A 147 -2.96 -3.36 0.83
C PRO A 147 -3.72 -4.18 -0.22
N PRO A 148 -4.57 -3.60 -1.09
CA PRO A 148 -4.99 -4.29 -2.29
C PRO A 148 -3.81 -4.42 -3.25
N LEU A 149 -3.75 -5.54 -3.99
CA LEU A 149 -2.90 -5.72 -5.15
C LEU A 149 -3.72 -5.43 -6.40
N ILE A 150 -3.25 -4.54 -7.26
CA ILE A 150 -3.94 -4.00 -8.42
C ILE A 150 -3.12 -4.34 -9.67
N ALA A 151 -3.77 -4.84 -10.71
CA ALA A 151 -3.12 -5.17 -11.97
C ALA A 151 -2.46 -3.94 -12.62
N GLY A 152 -1.26 -4.10 -13.16
CA GLY A 152 -0.52 -3.04 -13.86
C GLY A 152 -1.26 -2.54 -15.11
N SER A 153 -2.11 -3.37 -15.73
CA SER A 153 -2.99 -2.96 -16.83
C SER A 153 -3.97 -1.86 -16.47
N LEU A 154 -4.25 -1.64 -15.18
CA LEU A 154 -5.13 -0.56 -14.70
C LEU A 154 -4.40 0.77 -14.49
N ILE A 155 -3.08 0.83 -14.63
CA ILE A 155 -2.28 2.05 -14.38
C ILE A 155 -2.79 3.23 -15.22
N ASP A 156 -2.95 3.06 -16.53
CA ASP A 156 -3.41 4.13 -17.41
C ASP A 156 -4.86 4.53 -17.12
N HIS A 157 -5.68 3.59 -16.72
CA HIS A 157 -7.06 3.86 -16.31
C HIS A 157 -7.11 4.69 -15.02
N VAL A 158 -6.26 4.39 -14.02
CA VAL A 158 -6.16 5.21 -12.79
C VAL A 158 -5.70 6.63 -13.12
N ILE A 159 -4.67 6.78 -13.97
CA ILE A 159 -4.11 8.08 -14.35
C ILE A 159 -5.17 8.96 -15.05
N SER A 160 -6.01 8.37 -15.90
CA SER A 160 -7.03 9.09 -16.68
C SER A 160 -8.39 9.23 -15.98
N TYR A 161 -8.56 8.63 -14.79
CA TYR A 161 -9.84 8.67 -14.08
C TYR A 161 -10.11 10.07 -13.50
N ASP A 162 -11.34 10.53 -13.58
CA ASP A 162 -11.79 11.86 -13.13
C ASP A 162 -11.76 12.06 -11.60
N GLY A 163 -11.60 10.96 -10.84
CA GLY A 163 -11.52 10.97 -9.39
C GLY A 163 -12.85 10.84 -8.67
N GLU A 164 -13.97 10.64 -9.38
CA GLU A 164 -15.29 10.47 -8.76
C GLU A 164 -15.30 9.29 -7.77
N GLY A 165 -15.63 9.57 -6.50
CA GLY A 165 -15.59 8.57 -5.42
C GLY A 165 -14.19 8.08 -5.04
N GLY A 166 -13.12 8.74 -5.55
CA GLY A 166 -11.73 8.40 -5.28
C GLY A 166 -11.34 7.00 -5.75
N MET A 167 -10.33 6.40 -5.11
CA MET A 167 -9.87 5.05 -5.46
C MET A 167 -10.95 3.98 -5.25
N ARG A 168 -11.80 4.15 -4.25
CA ARG A 168 -12.94 3.25 -4.02
C ARG A 168 -13.95 3.29 -5.17
N GLY A 169 -14.25 4.49 -5.70
CA GLY A 169 -15.12 4.66 -6.87
C GLY A 169 -14.50 4.02 -8.11
N PHE A 170 -13.21 4.24 -8.33
CA PHE A 170 -12.47 3.62 -9.42
C PHE A 170 -12.52 2.08 -9.35
N LEU A 171 -12.13 1.48 -8.24
CA LEU A 171 -12.04 0.02 -8.09
C LEU A 171 -13.39 -0.67 -8.15
N ARG A 172 -14.49 -0.02 -7.79
CA ARG A 172 -15.85 -0.56 -7.92
C ARG A 172 -16.20 -0.91 -9.38
N ARG A 173 -15.60 -0.25 -10.36
CA ARG A 173 -15.81 -0.52 -11.80
C ARG A 173 -15.25 -1.88 -12.23
N TYR A 174 -14.39 -2.47 -11.41
CA TYR A 174 -13.71 -3.74 -11.66
C TYR A 174 -14.12 -4.82 -10.64
N GLU A 175 -15.29 -4.67 -10.01
CA GLU A 175 -15.77 -5.58 -8.96
C GLU A 175 -15.90 -7.02 -9.45
N ASP A 176 -16.36 -7.22 -10.70
CA ASP A 176 -16.50 -8.54 -11.31
C ASP A 176 -15.15 -9.24 -11.60
N HIS A 177 -14.06 -8.50 -11.55
CA HIS A 177 -12.68 -8.98 -11.70
C HIS A 177 -11.88 -8.87 -10.38
N ALA A 178 -12.57 -8.65 -9.27
CA ALA A 178 -11.95 -8.56 -7.97
C ALA A 178 -12.03 -9.90 -7.23
N ILE A 179 -10.92 -10.29 -6.60
CA ILE A 179 -10.88 -11.46 -5.72
C ILE A 179 -10.54 -11.03 -4.29
N THR A 180 -10.96 -11.85 -3.32
CA THR A 180 -10.61 -11.67 -1.91
C THR A 180 -9.81 -12.87 -1.41
N VAL A 181 -8.82 -12.59 -0.56
CA VAL A 181 -7.98 -13.59 0.08
C VAL A 181 -8.20 -13.53 1.58
N PRO A 182 -8.79 -14.55 2.19
CA PRO A 182 -8.90 -14.62 3.65
C PRO A 182 -7.51 -14.63 4.28
N VAL A 183 -7.26 -13.72 5.21
CA VAL A 183 -5.99 -13.60 5.94
C VAL A 183 -6.23 -13.54 7.45
N ALA A 184 -5.30 -14.10 8.23
CA ALA A 184 -5.34 -14.02 9.70
C ALA A 184 -4.58 -12.77 10.20
N ASP A 185 -4.87 -11.62 9.62
CA ASP A 185 -4.15 -10.37 9.87
C ASP A 185 -5.11 -9.20 10.15
N PRO A 186 -5.39 -8.87 11.41
CA PRO A 186 -6.28 -7.78 11.78
C PRO A 186 -5.71 -6.41 11.39
N PHE A 187 -4.40 -6.30 11.21
CA PHE A 187 -3.74 -5.04 10.88
C PHE A 187 -4.06 -4.54 9.48
N THR A 188 -4.61 -5.39 8.62
CA THR A 188 -5.13 -4.98 7.30
C THR A 188 -6.30 -3.98 7.39
N LEU A 189 -6.95 -3.89 8.57
CA LEU A 189 -8.12 -3.05 8.83
C LEU A 189 -7.87 -1.95 9.88
N LEU A 190 -6.66 -1.88 10.45
CA LEU A 190 -6.34 -0.94 11.52
C LEU A 190 -5.61 0.28 10.95
N ASP A 191 -6.36 1.34 10.74
CA ASP A 191 -5.85 2.66 10.41
C ASP A 191 -5.58 3.49 11.68
N VAL A 192 -4.57 4.35 11.62
CA VAL A 192 -4.18 5.26 12.70
C VAL A 192 -4.62 6.67 12.34
N ASP A 193 -5.88 7.00 12.60
CA ASP A 193 -6.44 8.31 12.33
C ASP A 193 -6.44 9.24 13.56
N THR A 194 -6.54 8.66 14.74
CA THR A 194 -6.59 9.36 16.02
C THR A 194 -5.60 8.77 17.02
N LYS A 195 -5.36 9.48 18.13
CA LYS A 195 -4.56 8.97 19.25
C LYS A 195 -5.15 7.68 19.85
N GLN A 196 -6.47 7.53 19.83
CA GLN A 196 -7.13 6.31 20.28
C GLN A 196 -6.85 5.14 19.35
N ASP A 197 -6.85 5.36 18.02
CA ASP A 197 -6.49 4.32 17.06
C ASP A 197 -5.05 3.88 17.26
N PHE A 198 -4.13 4.81 17.52
CA PHE A 198 -2.74 4.48 17.80
C PHE A 198 -2.62 3.59 19.04
N LEU A 199 -3.26 3.93 20.16
CA LEU A 199 -3.29 3.10 21.36
C LEU A 199 -3.93 1.73 21.13
N ARG A 200 -4.98 1.68 20.31
CA ARG A 200 -5.61 0.41 19.90
C ARG A 200 -4.64 -0.47 19.13
N LEU A 201 -3.92 0.11 18.17
CA LEU A 201 -2.90 -0.59 17.39
C LEU A 201 -1.78 -1.16 18.29
N GLU A 202 -1.24 -0.35 19.23
CA GLU A 202 -0.22 -0.81 20.18
C GLU A 202 -0.73 -1.98 21.04
N ASN A 203 -1.97 -1.92 21.52
CA ASN A 203 -2.56 -2.99 22.32
C ASN A 203 -2.82 -4.26 21.48
N GLU A 204 -3.21 -4.11 20.23
CA GLU A 204 -3.38 -5.25 19.34
C GLU A 204 -2.04 -5.93 19.05
N LEU A 205 -0.98 -5.16 18.79
CA LEU A 205 0.36 -5.70 18.56
C LEU A 205 0.88 -6.53 19.74
N LYS A 206 0.62 -6.13 20.99
CA LYS A 206 1.02 -6.88 22.19
C LYS A 206 0.47 -8.31 22.23
N LYS A 207 -0.71 -8.55 21.66
CA LYS A 207 -1.32 -9.91 21.61
C LYS A 207 -0.55 -10.88 20.72
N TYR A 208 0.27 -10.36 19.80
CA TYR A 208 1.00 -11.16 18.82
C TYR A 208 2.52 -11.16 19.03
N THR A 209 2.99 -10.48 20.08
CA THR A 209 4.42 -10.41 20.42
C THR A 209 4.81 -11.36 21.58
N ASN A 210 3.84 -12.11 22.13
CA ASN A 210 4.04 -13.13 23.19
C ASN A 210 4.15 -14.54 22.61
#